data_2c3dc3c43f8a601f6900a50297990546
#
_entry.id   2c3dc3c43f8a601f6900a50297990546
#
_cell.length_a   1.000
_cell.length_b   1.000
_cell.length_c   1.000
_cell.angle_alpha   90.00
_cell.angle_beta   90.00
_cell.angle_gamma   90.00
#
_symmetry.space_group_name_H-M   'P 1'
#
loop_
_entity.id
_entity.type
_entity.pdbx_description
1 polymer ?
#
loop_
_entity_poly.entity_id
_entity_poly.type
_entity_poly.pdbx_seq_one_letter_code
_entity_poly.pdbx_strand_id
1 'polypeptide(L)'
;ASPIQQEYPIPQNSVNHDIVAIWDIYPTILNMLKLKVPVGHQVDGEDISPYFRGDSSFHRTQKIFQHFPHHHSYANFYSTCREGDWKVIYNYMDQYAHTDLYSGNGYRTAGRFPWQLFNLKDDIGESNDLAQDPAQQERLMRMARSLIRELRQADAQYPVLTRNGQAVGTAYIRMPDFPDVDSDGDGVPDLVEDANGNGVIDPGETDPDDASSFVPIRQ
;
A
#
# COMPACT_ATOMS: atom_id res chain seq x y z
N ALA A 1 -0.49 -9.03 -40.94
CA ALA A 1 -0.33 -8.86 -39.52
C ALA A 1 0.98 -9.52 -39.09
N SER A 2 1.73 -8.92 -38.15
CA SER A 2 2.92 -9.55 -37.59
C SER A 2 2.53 -10.79 -36.78
N PRO A 3 3.45 -11.75 -36.53
CA PRO A 3 3.16 -12.91 -35.66
C PRO A 3 2.62 -12.50 -34.29
N ILE A 4 3.16 -11.42 -33.71
CA ILE A 4 2.66 -10.86 -32.46
C ILE A 4 1.21 -10.40 -32.56
N GLN A 5 0.81 -9.70 -33.61
CA GLN A 5 -0.57 -9.29 -33.81
C GLN A 5 -1.55 -10.45 -34.03
N GLN A 6 -1.07 -11.60 -34.49
CA GLN A 6 -1.90 -12.81 -34.61
C GLN A 6 -2.12 -13.48 -33.26
N GLU A 7 -1.09 -13.51 -32.42
CA GLU A 7 -1.14 -14.11 -31.08
C GLU A 7 -1.83 -13.20 -30.04
N TYR A 8 -1.70 -11.89 -30.22
CA TYR A 8 -2.29 -10.85 -29.35
C TYR A 8 -3.15 -9.88 -30.18
N PRO A 9 -4.32 -10.33 -30.64
CA PRO A 9 -5.22 -9.48 -31.41
C PRO A 9 -5.95 -8.52 -30.49
N ILE A 10 -5.37 -7.37 -30.23
CA ILE A 10 -6.04 -6.33 -29.42
C ILE A 10 -7.42 -6.07 -30.00
N PRO A 11 -8.52 -6.31 -29.25
CA PRO A 11 -9.86 -6.12 -29.74
C PRO A 11 -10.11 -4.66 -30.15
N GLN A 12 -10.65 -4.45 -31.34
CA GLN A 12 -10.97 -3.09 -31.81
C GLN A 12 -12.08 -2.47 -30.96
N ASN A 13 -11.94 -1.19 -30.64
CA ASN A 13 -12.91 -0.42 -29.86
C ASN A 13 -13.22 -1.03 -28.48
N SER A 14 -12.30 -1.80 -27.91
CA SER A 14 -12.44 -2.33 -26.55
C SER A 14 -11.87 -1.36 -25.52
N VAL A 15 -12.46 -1.37 -24.33
CA VAL A 15 -11.98 -0.70 -23.14
C VAL A 15 -11.80 -1.76 -22.06
N ASN A 16 -10.66 -1.78 -21.41
CA ASN A 16 -10.45 -2.58 -20.22
C ASN A 16 -10.41 -1.65 -19.00
N HIS A 17 -11.15 -1.99 -17.96
CA HIS A 17 -11.24 -1.22 -16.71
C HIS A 17 -10.42 -1.83 -15.57
N ASP A 18 -9.70 -2.92 -15.84
CA ASP A 18 -8.84 -3.54 -14.85
C ASP A 18 -7.64 -2.66 -14.50
N ILE A 19 -7.09 -2.90 -13.33
CA ILE A 19 -5.95 -2.15 -12.83
C ILE A 19 -4.70 -2.59 -13.57
N VAL A 20 -3.98 -1.62 -14.12
CA VAL A 20 -2.66 -1.82 -14.71
C VAL A 20 -1.68 -0.76 -14.18
N ALA A 21 -0.40 -1.09 -14.19
CA ALA A 21 0.66 -0.17 -13.81
C ALA A 21 1.72 -0.06 -14.92
N ILE A 22 2.42 1.06 -14.95
CA ILE A 22 3.43 1.29 -16.01
C ILE A 22 4.56 0.24 -15.98
N TRP A 23 4.90 -0.29 -14.82
CA TRP A 23 5.91 -1.33 -14.66
C TRP A 23 5.44 -2.72 -15.13
N ASP A 24 4.15 -2.92 -15.41
CA ASP A 24 3.62 -4.15 -16.02
C ASP A 24 4.05 -4.28 -17.50
N ILE A 25 4.43 -3.18 -18.12
CA ILE A 25 4.83 -3.17 -19.55
C ILE A 25 6.05 -4.05 -19.79
N TYR A 26 7.05 -4.01 -18.89
CA TYR A 26 8.29 -4.77 -19.05
C TYR A 26 8.07 -6.29 -19.08
N PRO A 27 7.48 -6.93 -18.05
CA PRO A 27 7.22 -8.37 -18.08
C PRO A 27 6.26 -8.75 -19.20
N THR A 28 5.30 -7.91 -19.53
CA THR A 28 4.37 -8.15 -20.64
C THR A 28 5.09 -8.23 -21.99
N ILE A 29 5.99 -7.28 -22.28
CA ILE A 29 6.79 -7.30 -23.52
C ILE A 29 7.67 -8.55 -23.57
N LEU A 30 8.33 -8.91 -22.47
CA LEU A 30 9.15 -10.13 -22.41
C LEU A 30 8.31 -11.37 -22.73
N ASN A 31 7.13 -11.50 -22.13
CA ASN A 31 6.26 -12.64 -22.40
C ASN A 31 5.77 -12.67 -23.86
N MET A 32 5.36 -11.53 -24.41
CA MET A 32 4.95 -11.44 -25.83
C MET A 32 6.07 -11.83 -26.79
N LEU A 33 7.32 -11.60 -26.43
CA LEU A 33 8.51 -11.99 -27.18
C LEU A 33 9.02 -13.40 -26.81
N LYS A 34 8.36 -14.12 -25.89
CA LYS A 34 8.77 -15.42 -25.37
C LYS A 34 10.16 -15.40 -24.73
N LEU A 35 10.52 -14.26 -24.15
CA LEU A 35 11.75 -14.05 -23.39
C LEU A 35 11.48 -14.24 -21.89
N LYS A 36 12.51 -14.66 -21.18
CA LYS A 36 12.46 -14.78 -19.72
C LYS A 36 13.05 -13.53 -19.07
N VAL A 37 12.55 -13.19 -17.90
CA VAL A 37 13.21 -12.21 -17.03
C VAL A 37 14.63 -12.71 -16.73
N PRO A 38 15.66 -11.88 -16.87
CA PRO A 38 17.03 -12.25 -16.54
C PRO A 38 17.16 -12.71 -15.08
N VAL A 39 18.00 -13.72 -14.85
CA VAL A 39 18.23 -14.22 -13.49
C VAL A 39 18.78 -13.12 -12.59
N GLY A 40 18.20 -12.97 -11.39
CA GLY A 40 18.58 -11.94 -10.43
C GLY A 40 17.99 -10.56 -10.71
N HIS A 41 17.17 -10.40 -11.75
CA HIS A 41 16.45 -9.16 -12.02
C HIS A 41 15.10 -9.20 -11.33
N GLN A 42 14.89 -8.26 -10.39
CA GLN A 42 13.64 -8.09 -9.69
C GLN A 42 12.65 -7.30 -10.56
N VAL A 43 11.42 -7.76 -10.67
CA VAL A 43 10.37 -7.14 -11.47
C VAL A 43 9.13 -6.94 -10.62
N ASP A 44 8.72 -5.69 -10.48
CA ASP A 44 7.52 -5.31 -9.69
C ASP A 44 6.23 -5.44 -10.49
N GLY A 45 6.34 -5.68 -11.81
CA GLY A 45 5.20 -5.76 -12.71
C GLY A 45 4.69 -7.18 -12.90
N GLU A 46 3.42 -7.25 -13.31
CA GLU A 46 2.72 -8.47 -13.68
C GLU A 46 2.53 -8.52 -15.20
N ASP A 47 2.60 -9.72 -15.79
CA ASP A 47 2.29 -9.88 -17.22
C ASP A 47 0.79 -9.68 -17.48
N ILE A 48 0.45 -8.58 -18.13
CA ILE A 48 -0.92 -8.23 -18.52
C ILE A 48 -1.24 -8.59 -19.98
N SER A 49 -0.42 -9.41 -20.64
CA SER A 49 -0.67 -9.84 -22.03
C SER A 49 -2.01 -10.56 -22.25
N PRO A 50 -2.63 -11.22 -21.26
CA PRO A 50 -3.98 -11.76 -21.39
C PRO A 50 -5.02 -10.70 -21.75
N TYR A 51 -4.90 -9.46 -21.27
CA TYR A 51 -5.80 -8.37 -21.67
C TYR A 51 -5.74 -8.06 -23.17
N PHE A 52 -4.53 -8.18 -23.76
CA PHE A 52 -4.37 -7.96 -25.20
C PHE A 52 -4.95 -9.09 -26.06
N ARG A 53 -5.21 -10.25 -25.44
CA ARG A 53 -5.95 -11.35 -26.09
C ARG A 53 -7.46 -11.27 -25.86
N GLY A 54 -7.92 -10.29 -25.09
CA GLY A 54 -9.33 -10.17 -24.72
C GLY A 54 -9.79 -11.18 -23.67
N ASP A 55 -8.87 -11.67 -22.86
CA ASP A 55 -9.18 -12.61 -21.76
C ASP A 55 -9.84 -11.84 -20.62
N SER A 56 -11.14 -11.94 -20.50
CA SER A 56 -11.93 -11.29 -19.45
C SER A 56 -11.89 -12.02 -18.11
N SER A 57 -11.27 -13.21 -18.06
CA SER A 57 -11.11 -13.96 -16.80
C SER A 57 -9.81 -13.61 -16.06
N PHE A 58 -8.89 -12.96 -16.75
CA PHE A 58 -7.64 -12.51 -16.13
C PHE A 58 -7.87 -11.22 -15.33
N HIS A 59 -7.43 -11.23 -14.10
CA HIS A 59 -7.40 -10.06 -13.21
C HIS A 59 -6.03 -9.96 -12.55
N ARG A 60 -5.55 -8.73 -12.38
CA ARG A 60 -4.31 -8.48 -11.65
C ARG A 60 -4.40 -9.05 -10.23
N THR A 61 -3.39 -9.79 -9.82
CA THR A 61 -3.32 -10.41 -8.49
C THR A 61 -2.44 -9.62 -7.53
N GLN A 62 -1.42 -8.94 -8.05
CA GLN A 62 -0.50 -8.17 -7.23
C GLN A 62 -1.11 -6.82 -6.82
N LYS A 63 -0.85 -6.45 -5.57
CA LYS A 63 -1.17 -5.13 -5.06
C LYS A 63 -0.25 -4.09 -5.70
N ILE A 64 -0.71 -2.85 -5.78
CA ILE A 64 0.11 -1.73 -6.24
C ILE A 64 0.55 -0.91 -5.04
N PHE A 65 1.86 -0.85 -4.82
CA PHE A 65 2.48 -0.04 -3.78
C PHE A 65 3.18 1.16 -4.40
N GLN A 66 3.08 2.30 -3.73
CA GLN A 66 3.80 3.51 -4.10
C GLN A 66 4.37 4.16 -2.85
N HIS A 67 5.62 4.58 -2.90
CA HIS A 67 6.31 5.23 -1.79
C HIS A 67 6.98 6.51 -2.28
N PHE A 68 6.54 7.64 -1.74
CA PHE A 68 7.05 8.96 -2.08
C PHE A 68 7.59 9.67 -0.81
N PRO A 69 8.81 9.30 -0.36
CA PRO A 69 9.42 9.90 0.83
C PRO A 69 10.06 11.26 0.53
N HIS A 70 10.01 11.72 -0.73
CA HIS A 70 10.69 12.93 -1.18
C HIS A 70 9.75 14.11 -1.20
N HIS A 71 10.22 15.25 -0.68
CA HIS A 71 9.52 16.51 -0.76
C HIS A 71 9.70 17.14 -2.14
N HIS A 72 8.59 17.41 -2.80
CA HIS A 72 8.52 18.48 -3.81
C HIS A 72 7.65 19.60 -3.23
N SER A 73 7.99 20.86 -3.50
CA SER A 73 7.46 22.06 -2.83
C SER A 73 5.92 22.19 -2.73
N TYR A 74 5.17 21.27 -3.30
CA TYR A 74 3.70 21.24 -3.28
C TYR A 74 3.10 19.85 -3.02
N ALA A 75 3.90 18.84 -2.73
CA ALA A 75 3.42 17.47 -2.51
C ALA A 75 3.75 17.01 -1.08
N ASN A 76 2.78 16.36 -0.45
CA ASN A 76 2.99 15.68 0.82
C ASN A 76 3.83 14.42 0.62
N PHE A 77 4.55 14.01 1.67
CA PHE A 77 5.17 12.69 1.73
C PHE A 77 4.09 11.66 1.99
N TYR A 78 3.99 10.65 1.16
CA TYR A 78 2.98 9.63 1.36
C TYR A 78 3.44 8.26 0.85
N SER A 79 2.79 7.23 1.36
CA SER A 79 2.83 5.88 0.82
C SER A 79 1.43 5.37 0.57
N THR A 80 1.26 4.57 -0.45
CA THR A 80 -0.05 4.01 -0.80
C THR A 80 0.03 2.52 -1.07
N CYS A 81 -1.08 1.84 -0.80
CA CYS A 81 -1.34 0.48 -1.28
C CYS A 81 -2.72 0.45 -1.94
N ARG A 82 -2.79 -0.09 -3.15
CA ARG A 82 -4.05 -0.39 -3.84
C ARG A 82 -4.21 -1.90 -3.99
N GLU A 83 -5.36 -2.38 -3.54
CA GLU A 83 -5.79 -3.78 -3.65
C GLU A 83 -7.21 -3.82 -4.22
N GLY A 84 -7.34 -4.21 -5.48
CA GLY A 84 -8.62 -4.16 -6.18
C GLY A 84 -9.24 -2.76 -6.19
N ASP A 85 -10.47 -2.66 -5.73
CA ASP A 85 -11.21 -1.41 -5.66
C ASP A 85 -10.79 -0.49 -4.51
N TRP A 86 -9.97 -0.97 -3.58
CA TRP A 86 -9.61 -0.24 -2.37
C TRP A 86 -8.21 0.36 -2.44
N LYS A 87 -8.06 1.56 -1.89
CA LYS A 87 -6.80 2.26 -1.79
C LYS A 87 -6.62 2.83 -0.39
N VAL A 88 -5.47 2.56 0.22
CA VAL A 88 -5.05 3.28 1.42
C VAL A 88 -3.94 4.26 1.10
N ILE A 89 -3.90 5.37 1.81
CA ILE A 89 -2.84 6.37 1.77
C ILE A 89 -2.40 6.65 3.20
N TYR A 90 -1.09 6.65 3.43
CA TYR A 90 -0.48 7.13 4.67
C TYR A 90 0.26 8.44 4.42
N ASN A 91 -0.17 9.50 5.10
CA ASN A 91 0.45 10.83 5.03
C ASN A 91 1.42 11.02 6.19
N TYR A 92 2.72 11.04 5.90
CA TYR A 92 3.75 11.17 6.93
C TYR A 92 3.69 12.48 7.70
N MET A 93 3.19 13.54 7.08
CA MET A 93 3.13 14.88 7.69
C MET A 93 1.99 15.03 8.70
N ASP A 94 0.89 14.32 8.51
CA ASP A 94 -0.29 14.48 9.36
C ASP A 94 -0.03 14.07 10.81
N GLN A 95 0.80 13.07 11.06
CA GLN A 95 1.18 12.65 12.41
C GLN A 95 2.06 13.66 13.17
N TYR A 96 2.74 14.60 12.46
CA TYR A 96 3.67 15.56 13.07
C TYR A 96 3.13 16.99 13.14
N ALA A 97 1.91 17.22 12.74
CA ALA A 97 1.31 18.55 12.65
C ALA A 97 1.21 19.29 14.00
N HIS A 98 1.35 18.59 15.12
CA HIS A 98 1.36 19.16 16.48
C HIS A 98 2.75 19.41 17.04
N THR A 99 3.81 19.11 16.33
CA THR A 99 5.16 19.31 16.82
C THR A 99 5.75 20.58 16.25
N ASP A 100 6.50 21.35 17.09
CA ASP A 100 7.29 22.52 16.66
C ASP A 100 8.34 22.20 15.56
N LEU A 101 8.34 20.96 15.09
CA LEU A 101 9.24 20.45 14.05
C LEU A 101 8.88 21.00 12.68
N TYR A 102 7.67 21.59 12.52
CA TYR A 102 7.20 22.12 11.25
C TYR A 102 6.77 23.59 11.35
N SER A 103 7.73 24.47 11.44
CA SER A 103 7.50 25.92 11.44
C SER A 103 7.72 26.59 10.08
N GLY A 104 7.60 25.84 8.96
CA GLY A 104 7.86 26.34 7.61
C GLY A 104 6.62 26.31 6.71
N ASN A 105 6.00 27.48 6.53
CA ASN A 105 5.08 27.80 5.42
C ASN A 105 3.88 26.88 5.15
N GLY A 106 2.87 26.93 6.01
CA GLY A 106 1.50 26.96 5.51
C GLY A 106 0.76 25.65 5.29
N TYR A 107 1.33 24.49 5.51
CA TYR A 107 0.57 23.23 5.49
C TYR A 107 0.02 22.92 6.87
N ARG A 108 -1.17 23.47 7.14
CA ARG A 108 -1.95 23.21 8.35
C ARG A 108 -2.80 21.98 8.15
N THR A 109 -2.23 20.81 8.32
CA THR A 109 -2.98 19.58 8.58
C THR A 109 -2.76 19.12 10.01
N ALA A 110 -2.89 20.05 10.95
CA ALA A 110 -2.70 19.80 12.36
C ALA A 110 -3.69 18.75 12.86
N GLY A 111 -3.18 17.62 13.33
CA GLY A 111 -3.95 16.61 14.05
C GLY A 111 -4.91 15.80 13.19
N ARG A 112 -4.65 15.65 11.91
CA ARG A 112 -5.41 14.72 11.09
C ARG A 112 -4.92 13.30 11.33
N PHE A 113 -5.85 12.39 11.26
CA PHE A 113 -5.53 10.96 11.22
C PHE A 113 -4.67 10.70 9.97
N PRO A 114 -3.48 10.07 10.10
CA PRO A 114 -2.52 10.00 8.99
C PRO A 114 -2.93 9.03 7.88
N TRP A 115 -3.91 8.17 8.14
CA TRP A 115 -4.43 7.21 7.19
C TRP A 115 -5.67 7.74 6.48
N GLN A 116 -5.78 7.40 5.20
CA GLN A 116 -6.98 7.59 4.39
C GLN A 116 -7.33 6.28 3.71
N LEU A 117 -8.62 6.00 3.53
CA LEU A 117 -9.13 4.79 2.89
C LEU A 117 -10.24 5.16 1.89
N PHE A 118 -10.11 4.69 0.67
CA PHE A 118 -11.04 4.96 -0.41
C PHE A 118 -11.52 3.69 -1.09
N ASN A 119 -12.82 3.64 -1.43
CA ASN A 119 -13.38 2.66 -2.36
C ASN A 119 -13.45 3.27 -3.76
N LEU A 120 -12.47 3.01 -4.60
CA LEU A 120 -12.34 3.62 -5.94
C LEU A 120 -13.39 3.14 -6.94
N LYS A 121 -14.13 2.08 -6.63
CA LYS A 121 -15.26 1.63 -7.45
C LYS A 121 -16.42 2.63 -7.38
N ASP A 122 -16.69 3.14 -6.20
CA ASP A 122 -17.82 4.03 -5.94
C ASP A 122 -17.39 5.49 -5.90
N ASP A 123 -16.09 5.76 -5.63
CA ASP A 123 -15.50 7.09 -5.46
C ASP A 123 -14.12 7.18 -6.12
N ILE A 124 -14.09 7.20 -7.45
CA ILE A 124 -12.84 7.35 -8.22
C ILE A 124 -12.12 8.69 -7.97
N GLY A 125 -12.84 9.67 -7.47
CA GLY A 125 -12.33 11.01 -7.15
C GLY A 125 -11.69 11.14 -5.76
N GLU A 126 -11.70 10.06 -4.95
CA GLU A 126 -11.12 10.05 -3.60
C GLU A 126 -11.68 11.19 -2.72
N SER A 127 -12.99 11.44 -2.82
CA SER A 127 -13.68 12.54 -2.13
C SER A 127 -14.28 12.14 -0.79
N ASN A 128 -14.49 10.85 -0.55
CA ASN A 128 -15.08 10.29 0.66
C ASN A 128 -14.07 9.38 1.37
N ASP A 129 -13.38 9.94 2.36
CA ASP A 129 -12.41 9.22 3.18
C ASP A 129 -13.12 8.33 4.21
N LEU A 130 -12.93 7.03 4.12
CA LEU A 130 -13.55 5.99 4.96
C LEU A 130 -12.61 5.54 6.11
N ALA A 131 -11.45 6.14 6.30
CA ALA A 131 -10.45 5.65 7.26
C ALA A 131 -10.93 5.69 8.73
N GLN A 132 -11.92 6.52 9.04
CA GLN A 132 -12.50 6.61 10.38
C GLN A 132 -13.90 5.98 10.48
N ASP A 133 -14.38 5.32 9.43
CA ASP A 133 -15.62 4.57 9.48
C ASP A 133 -15.41 3.26 10.27
N PRO A 134 -16.15 3.04 11.38
CA PRO A 134 -16.02 1.83 12.18
C PRO A 134 -16.22 0.53 11.37
N ALA A 135 -17.05 0.55 10.34
CA ALA A 135 -17.29 -0.60 9.47
C ALA A 135 -16.09 -0.94 8.55
N GLN A 136 -15.09 -0.07 8.47
CA GLN A 136 -13.92 -0.24 7.59
C GLN A 136 -12.60 -0.36 8.37
N GLN A 137 -12.62 -0.35 9.69
CA GLN A 137 -11.41 -0.39 10.51
C GLN A 137 -10.58 -1.65 10.27
N GLU A 138 -11.20 -2.82 10.27
CA GLU A 138 -10.53 -4.09 9.97
C GLU A 138 -9.84 -4.06 8.59
N ARG A 139 -10.53 -3.55 7.56
CA ARG A 139 -9.96 -3.39 6.23
C ARG A 139 -8.75 -2.45 6.24
N LEU A 140 -8.89 -1.32 6.93
CA LEU A 140 -7.79 -0.36 7.04
C LEU A 140 -6.58 -0.98 7.74
N MET A 141 -6.79 -1.71 8.85
CA MET A 141 -5.72 -2.40 9.57
C MET A 141 -4.98 -3.41 8.68
N ARG A 142 -5.72 -4.28 7.99
CA ARG A 142 -5.17 -5.28 7.06
C ARG A 142 -4.37 -4.64 5.92
N MET A 143 -4.89 -3.57 5.30
CA MET A 143 -4.19 -2.89 4.21
C MET A 143 -2.99 -2.07 4.70
N ALA A 144 -3.07 -1.48 5.89
CA ALA A 144 -1.97 -0.77 6.52
C ALA A 144 -0.80 -1.73 6.81
N ARG A 145 -1.09 -2.89 7.41
CA ARG A 145 -0.10 -3.96 7.64
C ARG A 145 0.58 -4.40 6.34
N SER A 146 -0.21 -4.62 5.30
CA SER A 146 0.30 -4.99 3.99
C SER A 146 1.28 -3.95 3.43
N LEU A 147 0.93 -2.66 3.54
CA LEU A 147 1.81 -1.56 3.10
C LEU A 147 3.10 -1.50 3.91
N ILE A 148 3.01 -1.61 5.23
CA ILE A 148 4.18 -1.56 6.13
C ILE A 148 5.13 -2.73 5.86
N ARG A 149 4.59 -3.95 5.71
CA ARG A 149 5.39 -5.14 5.37
C ARG A 149 6.14 -4.97 4.06
N GLU A 150 5.47 -4.46 3.04
CA GLU A 150 6.10 -4.21 1.73
C GLU A 150 7.23 -3.18 1.81
N LEU A 151 7.00 -2.04 2.48
CA LEU A 151 8.02 -1.01 2.65
C LEU A 151 9.25 -1.53 3.41
N ARG A 152 9.05 -2.41 4.38
CA ARG A 152 10.16 -3.03 5.11
C ARG A 152 10.92 -4.06 4.27
N GLN A 153 10.22 -4.90 3.52
CA GLN A 153 10.84 -5.88 2.63
C GLN A 153 11.68 -5.20 1.54
N ALA A 154 11.23 -4.02 1.10
CA ALA A 154 11.93 -3.21 0.12
C ALA A 154 13.07 -2.36 0.72
N ASP A 155 13.32 -2.44 2.04
CA ASP A 155 14.25 -1.54 2.77
C ASP A 155 14.00 -0.06 2.45
N ALA A 156 12.73 0.33 2.46
CA ALA A 156 12.28 1.65 2.01
C ALA A 156 12.85 2.76 2.91
N GLN A 157 13.30 3.84 2.28
CA GLN A 157 13.82 5.01 2.97
C GLN A 157 12.66 5.92 3.38
N TYR A 158 12.57 6.23 4.67
CA TYR A 158 11.54 7.13 5.21
C TYR A 158 11.99 8.60 5.22
N PRO A 159 11.04 9.57 5.20
CA PRO A 159 11.34 10.97 5.30
C PRO A 159 12.13 11.31 6.57
N VAL A 160 13.16 12.13 6.45
CA VAL A 160 13.94 12.62 7.58
C VAL A 160 13.37 13.96 8.04
N LEU A 161 13.00 14.03 9.30
CA LEU A 161 12.55 15.27 9.95
C LEU A 161 13.75 16.16 10.25
N THR A 162 13.66 17.43 9.88
CA THR A 162 14.74 18.39 10.13
C THR A 162 14.23 19.60 10.93
N ARG A 163 15.10 20.13 11.82
CA ARG A 163 14.90 21.40 12.50
C ARG A 163 16.14 22.24 12.26
N ASN A 164 16.00 23.47 11.74
CA ASN A 164 17.12 24.37 11.42
C ASN A 164 18.19 23.70 10.53
N GLY A 165 17.77 22.86 9.58
CA GLY A 165 18.66 22.10 8.70
C GLY A 165 19.39 20.90 9.34
N GLN A 166 19.10 20.61 10.60
CA GLN A 166 19.65 19.46 11.32
C GLN A 166 18.63 18.34 11.37
N ALA A 167 19.05 17.09 11.11
CA ALA A 167 18.20 15.92 11.28
C ALA A 167 17.80 15.74 12.75
N VAL A 168 16.51 15.58 13.04
CA VAL A 168 15.98 15.39 14.40
C VAL A 168 15.21 14.08 14.55
N GLY A 169 15.00 13.33 13.50
CA GLY A 169 14.33 12.04 13.52
C GLY A 169 13.92 11.54 12.15
N THR A 170 13.27 10.39 12.12
CA THR A 170 12.73 9.77 10.92
C THR A 170 11.22 9.61 11.07
N ALA A 171 10.48 9.96 10.03
CA ALA A 171 9.02 9.84 9.99
C ALA A 171 8.62 8.42 9.56
N TYR A 172 8.60 7.50 10.50
CA TYR A 172 8.15 6.12 10.23
C TYR A 172 6.64 6.05 10.06
N ILE A 173 6.19 5.16 9.20
CA ILE A 173 4.79 4.74 9.11
C ILE A 173 4.42 3.93 10.37
N ARG A 174 3.18 4.10 10.84
CA ARG A 174 2.66 3.41 12.03
C ARG A 174 1.29 2.84 11.73
N MET A 175 0.95 1.74 12.37
CA MET A 175 -0.39 1.17 12.30
C MET A 175 -1.45 2.19 12.76
N PRO A 176 -2.69 2.09 12.23
CA PRO A 176 -3.83 2.80 12.80
C PRO A 176 -4.05 2.38 14.26
N ASP A 177 -4.45 3.32 15.11
CA ASP A 177 -4.72 3.06 16.52
C ASP A 177 -6.22 2.75 16.71
N PHE A 178 -6.57 1.47 16.59
CA PHE A 178 -7.91 0.94 16.82
C PHE A 178 -7.83 -0.24 17.80
N PRO A 179 -7.96 0.03 19.11
CA PRO A 179 -7.64 -0.95 20.15
C PRO A 179 -8.55 -2.19 20.19
N ASP A 180 -9.75 -2.10 19.61
CA ASP A 180 -10.77 -3.16 19.68
C ASP A 180 -10.87 -3.98 18.36
N VAL A 181 -9.99 -3.72 17.38
CA VAL A 181 -10.00 -4.49 16.12
C VAL A 181 -9.28 -5.81 16.32
N ASP A 182 -9.94 -6.89 15.91
CA ASP A 182 -9.48 -8.27 15.90
C ASP A 182 -9.73 -8.79 14.46
N SER A 183 -8.69 -8.75 13.64
CA SER A 183 -8.81 -8.93 12.18
C SER A 183 -9.02 -10.39 11.77
N ASP A 184 -8.55 -11.34 12.55
CA ASP A 184 -8.65 -12.77 12.27
C ASP A 184 -9.73 -13.48 13.11
N GLY A 185 -10.26 -12.79 14.15
CA GLY A 185 -11.38 -13.25 14.96
C GLY A 185 -11.00 -14.31 15.99
N ASP A 186 -9.74 -14.39 16.41
CA ASP A 186 -9.28 -15.35 17.41
C ASP A 186 -9.53 -14.89 18.86
N GLY A 187 -9.98 -13.65 19.05
CA GLY A 187 -10.31 -13.03 20.33
C GLY A 187 -9.15 -12.22 20.93
N VAL A 188 -8.06 -12.06 20.22
CA VAL A 188 -6.93 -11.19 20.60
C VAL A 188 -6.93 -9.97 19.67
N PRO A 189 -7.02 -8.74 20.20
CA PRO A 189 -6.96 -7.55 19.35
C PRO A 189 -5.63 -7.41 18.62
N ASP A 190 -5.67 -6.92 17.37
CA ASP A 190 -4.51 -6.70 16.50
C ASP A 190 -3.34 -5.97 17.17
N LEU A 191 -3.65 -4.95 18.01
CA LEU A 191 -2.62 -4.18 18.73
C LEU A 191 -2.05 -4.90 19.95
N VAL A 192 -2.63 -6.02 20.35
CA VAL A 192 -2.05 -6.91 21.37
C VAL A 192 -1.09 -7.89 20.70
N GLU A 193 -1.41 -8.33 19.52
CA GLU A 193 -0.61 -9.25 18.73
C GLU A 193 0.61 -8.54 18.10
N ASP A 194 0.42 -7.35 17.56
CA ASP A 194 1.47 -6.42 17.12
C ASP A 194 1.62 -5.31 18.19
N ALA A 195 2.19 -5.67 19.33
CA ALA A 195 2.22 -4.81 20.52
C ALA A 195 2.99 -3.49 20.33
N ASN A 196 3.93 -3.45 19.41
CA ASN A 196 4.69 -2.24 19.09
C ASN A 196 4.06 -1.43 17.94
N GLY A 197 2.97 -1.92 17.33
CA GLY A 197 2.21 -1.25 16.28
C GLY A 197 3.00 -1.03 14.99
N ASN A 198 3.98 -1.91 14.74
CA ASN A 198 4.89 -1.73 13.62
C ASN A 198 4.48 -2.50 12.35
N GLY A 199 3.41 -3.30 12.40
CA GLY A 199 2.85 -4.06 11.29
C GLY A 199 3.69 -5.27 10.86
N VAL A 200 4.60 -5.73 11.72
CA VAL A 200 5.45 -6.89 11.48
C VAL A 200 5.42 -7.79 12.71
N ILE A 201 5.47 -9.08 12.51
CA ILE A 201 5.52 -10.05 13.59
C ILE A 201 6.94 -10.12 14.12
N ASP A 202 7.17 -9.57 15.30
CA ASP A 202 8.44 -9.61 16.00
C ASP A 202 8.51 -10.81 16.96
N PRO A 203 9.70 -11.19 17.50
CA PRO A 203 9.80 -12.27 18.44
C PRO A 203 8.93 -12.06 19.69
N GLY A 204 7.93 -12.89 19.89
CA GLY A 204 6.98 -12.84 20.99
C GLY A 204 5.63 -12.22 20.64
N GLU A 205 5.46 -11.80 19.41
CA GLU A 205 4.18 -11.37 18.84
C GLU A 205 3.51 -12.50 18.05
N THR A 206 2.20 -12.35 17.78
CA THR A 206 1.42 -13.24 16.93
C THR A 206 1.01 -12.53 15.65
N ASP A 207 0.49 -13.25 14.66
CA ASP A 207 0.06 -12.66 13.39
C ASP A 207 -1.41 -12.23 13.48
N PRO A 208 -1.71 -10.92 13.47
CA PRO A 208 -3.10 -10.43 13.51
C PRO A 208 -3.96 -10.82 12.30
N ASP A 209 -3.40 -11.49 11.31
CA ASP A 209 -4.12 -11.99 10.14
C ASP A 209 -4.22 -13.53 10.13
N ASP A 210 -3.76 -14.24 11.18
CA ASP A 210 -3.73 -15.71 11.27
C ASP A 210 -4.16 -16.23 12.64
N ALA A 211 -5.45 -16.53 12.79
CA ALA A 211 -6.07 -17.09 13.99
C ALA A 211 -5.41 -18.38 14.53
N SER A 212 -4.51 -19.01 13.77
CA SER A 212 -3.74 -20.17 14.22
C SER A 212 -2.41 -19.81 14.92
N SER A 213 -2.02 -18.55 14.90
CA SER A 213 -0.73 -18.06 15.40
C SER A 213 -0.70 -17.78 16.92
N PHE A 214 -1.70 -18.23 17.64
CA PHE A 214 -1.92 -17.98 19.07
C PHE A 214 -0.69 -18.30 19.95
N VAL A 215 -0.20 -17.32 20.69
CA VAL A 215 0.74 -17.53 21.79
C VAL A 215 -0.05 -17.63 23.10
N PRO A 216 -0.06 -18.78 23.79
CA PRO A 216 -0.74 -18.90 25.07
C PRO A 216 -0.21 -17.86 26.05
N ILE A 217 -1.08 -17.00 26.58
CA ILE A 217 -0.74 -16.09 27.68
C ILE A 217 -0.28 -16.99 28.84
N ARG A 218 1.00 -16.93 29.21
CA ARG A 218 1.48 -17.59 30.43
C ARG A 218 0.80 -16.92 31.61
N GLN A 219 -0.05 -17.67 32.31
CA GLN A 219 -0.61 -17.29 33.59
C GLN A 219 0.47 -17.17 34.66
#